data_333c39a727d67d4c7e613e9f1592d5ae
#
_entry.id   333c39a727d67d4c7e613e9f1592d5ae
#
_cell.length_a   1.000
_cell.length_b   1.000
_cell.length_c   1.000
_cell.angle_alpha   90.00
_cell.angle_beta   90.00
_cell.angle_gamma   90.00
#
_symmetry.space_group_name_H-M   'P 1'
#
loop_
_entity.id
_entity.type
_entity.pdbx_description
1 polymer ?
#
loop_
_entity_poly.entity_id
_entity_poly.type
_entity_poly.pdbx_seq_one_letter_code
_entity_poly.pdbx_strand_id
1 'polypeptide(L)'
;MKSLVKYDPSYLGVFDDIDRMFNSFFDLEPAWTRTPAVDIREENDKYLLEAELTGLSENDIDVKVQDNLLTIASKKSEQTEEKKNGYLVKERRHSSFSRSFVLPKDADRDKIEASFKNGLLALSIPKLPEAQPKSITVKVN
;
A
#
# COMPACT_ATOMS: atom_id res chain seq x y z
N MET A 1 -25.00 -29.76 11.29
CA MET A 1 -24.84 -29.14 12.59
C MET A 1 -23.65 -28.20 12.66
N LYS A 2 -23.96 -27.01 12.94
CA LYS A 2 -23.05 -25.88 12.80
C LYS A 2 -22.17 -25.77 14.02
N SER A 3 -20.91 -26.14 13.92
CA SER A 3 -19.96 -25.68 14.90
C SER A 3 -19.70 -24.18 14.66
N LEU A 4 -20.41 -23.39 15.39
CA LEU A 4 -20.06 -21.99 15.52
C LEU A 4 -18.81 -21.92 16.38
N VAL A 5 -17.67 -21.83 15.74
CA VAL A 5 -16.49 -21.34 16.41
C VAL A 5 -16.79 -19.89 16.72
N LYS A 6 -17.10 -19.61 17.97
CA LYS A 6 -17.16 -18.25 18.46
C LYS A 6 -15.78 -17.65 18.32
N TYR A 7 -15.62 -16.89 17.28
CA TYR A 7 -14.47 -16.07 17.10
C TYR A 7 -14.54 -14.96 18.14
N ASP A 8 -13.63 -14.98 19.09
CA ASP A 8 -13.54 -13.94 20.08
C ASP A 8 -12.62 -12.84 19.55
N PRO A 9 -13.16 -11.69 19.19
CA PRO A 9 -12.36 -10.61 18.60
C PRO A 9 -11.45 -9.91 19.61
N SER A 10 -11.48 -10.29 20.87
CA SER A 10 -10.72 -9.63 21.92
C SER A 10 -9.20 -9.81 21.81
N TYR A 11 -8.75 -10.81 21.07
CA TYR A 11 -7.33 -11.05 20.79
C TYR A 11 -6.78 -10.24 19.62
N LEU A 12 -7.62 -9.51 18.92
CA LEU A 12 -7.32 -9.05 17.57
C LEU A 12 -7.21 -7.54 17.39
N GLY A 13 -7.19 -6.78 18.47
CA GLY A 13 -7.06 -5.35 18.36
C GLY A 13 -5.80 -4.88 17.61
N VAL A 14 -4.74 -5.69 17.64
CA VAL A 14 -3.48 -5.41 16.93
C VAL A 14 -3.47 -6.06 15.55
N PHE A 15 -4.12 -7.21 15.39
CA PHE A 15 -4.20 -7.92 14.13
C PHE A 15 -5.38 -7.50 13.26
N ASP A 16 -6.35 -6.83 13.83
CA ASP A 16 -7.55 -6.40 13.10
C ASP A 16 -7.23 -5.36 12.03
N ASP A 17 -6.32 -4.47 12.31
CA ASP A 17 -5.82 -3.50 11.34
C ASP A 17 -4.97 -4.17 10.26
N ILE A 18 -4.19 -5.17 10.62
CA ILE A 18 -3.42 -5.97 9.67
C ILE A 18 -4.35 -6.83 8.82
N ASP A 19 -5.36 -7.46 9.43
CA ASP A 19 -6.36 -8.23 8.71
C ASP A 19 -7.20 -7.36 7.77
N ARG A 20 -7.54 -6.18 8.16
CA ARG A 20 -8.20 -5.21 7.27
C ARG A 20 -7.31 -4.80 6.12
N MET A 21 -6.01 -4.59 6.39
CA MET A 21 -5.04 -4.38 5.33
C MET A 21 -4.95 -5.59 4.41
N PHE A 22 -4.84 -6.80 4.96
CA PHE A 22 -4.84 -8.03 4.17
C PHE A 22 -6.15 -8.24 3.42
N ASN A 23 -7.28 -8.02 4.04
CA ASN A 23 -8.58 -8.15 3.38
C ASN A 23 -8.78 -7.13 2.26
N SER A 24 -8.24 -5.93 2.39
CA SER A 24 -8.23 -4.98 1.30
C SER A 24 -7.31 -5.41 0.15
N PHE A 25 -6.31 -6.25 0.41
CA PHE A 25 -5.48 -6.86 -0.62
C PHE A 25 -6.20 -7.96 -1.41
N PHE A 26 -7.05 -8.71 -0.72
CA PHE A 26 -7.75 -9.85 -1.31
C PHE A 26 -9.15 -9.49 -1.82
N ASP A 27 -9.57 -8.24 -1.58
CA ASP A 27 -10.90 -7.81 -1.94
C ASP A 27 -11.02 -7.64 -3.45
N LEU A 28 -11.32 -8.77 -4.06
CA LEU A 28 -12.25 -8.93 -5.17
C LEU A 28 -11.97 -8.13 -6.43
N GLU A 29 -10.72 -7.97 -6.77
CA GLU A 29 -10.45 -7.67 -8.16
C GLU A 29 -10.43 -8.97 -8.98
N PRO A 30 -11.08 -8.99 -10.14
CA PRO A 30 -11.06 -10.19 -10.97
C PRO A 30 -9.62 -10.58 -11.31
N ALA A 31 -9.35 -11.88 -11.38
CA ALA A 31 -8.04 -12.49 -11.48
C ALA A 31 -7.19 -12.05 -12.69
N TRP A 32 -7.70 -11.21 -13.53
CA TRP A 32 -7.04 -10.63 -14.70
C TRP A 32 -6.50 -9.21 -14.48
N THR A 33 -6.89 -8.53 -13.42
CA THR A 33 -6.21 -7.32 -13.00
C THR A 33 -4.94 -7.72 -12.28
N ARG A 34 -3.81 -7.52 -12.92
CA ARG A 34 -2.52 -7.66 -12.26
C ARG A 34 -2.40 -6.61 -11.18
N THR A 35 -2.81 -6.99 -10.01
CA THR A 35 -2.53 -6.19 -8.83
C THR A 35 -1.04 -6.27 -8.53
N PRO A 36 -0.35 -5.14 -8.37
CA PRO A 36 1.07 -5.16 -8.03
C PRO A 36 1.28 -5.87 -6.69
N ALA A 37 2.36 -6.62 -6.60
CA ALA A 37 2.78 -7.17 -5.33
C ALA A 37 3.15 -6.04 -4.38
N VAL A 38 2.60 -6.07 -3.18
CA VAL A 38 2.86 -5.05 -2.15
C VAL A 38 3.30 -5.75 -0.88
N ASP A 39 4.42 -5.32 -0.35
CA ASP A 39 4.93 -5.73 0.96
C ASP A 39 4.81 -4.58 1.95
N ILE A 40 4.35 -4.88 3.14
CA ILE A 40 4.28 -3.91 4.22
C ILE A 40 5.03 -4.47 5.41
N ARG A 41 5.95 -3.68 5.94
CA ARG A 41 6.71 -4.01 7.14
C ARG A 41 6.52 -2.95 8.19
N GLU A 42 6.38 -3.38 9.41
CA GLU A 42 6.40 -2.50 10.57
C GLU A 42 7.79 -2.51 11.20
N GLU A 43 8.34 -1.34 11.37
CA GLU A 43 9.56 -1.09 12.14
C GLU A 43 9.23 -0.34 13.43
N ASN A 44 10.21 -0.13 14.28
CA ASN A 44 9.97 0.54 15.57
C ASN A 44 9.47 1.98 15.42
N ASP A 45 9.96 2.69 14.41
CA ASP A 45 9.71 4.11 14.21
C ASP A 45 8.89 4.43 12.96
N LYS A 46 8.62 3.43 12.12
CA LYS A 46 7.93 3.64 10.85
C LYS A 46 7.30 2.37 10.28
N TYR A 47 6.44 2.57 9.31
CA TYR A 47 5.98 1.53 8.41
C TYR A 47 6.66 1.70 7.06
N LEU A 48 7.04 0.61 6.44
CA LEU A 48 7.56 0.58 5.08
C LEU A 48 6.60 -0.18 4.17
N LEU A 49 6.18 0.47 3.12
CA LEU A 49 5.36 -0.14 2.08
C LEU A 49 6.18 -0.17 0.79
N GLU A 50 6.31 -1.34 0.20
CA GLU A 50 6.99 -1.52 -1.07
C GLU A 50 6.03 -2.14 -2.09
N ALA A 51 5.91 -1.52 -3.25
CA ALA A 51 5.06 -1.98 -4.33
C ALA A 51 5.87 -2.15 -5.61
N GLU A 52 5.75 -3.33 -6.23
CA GLU A 52 6.37 -3.59 -7.52
C GLU A 52 5.47 -3.09 -8.65
N LEU A 53 5.93 -2.05 -9.32
CA LEU A 53 5.20 -1.37 -10.39
C LEU A 53 5.99 -1.43 -11.70
N THR A 54 6.22 -2.64 -12.18
CA THR A 54 6.98 -2.88 -13.40
C THR A 54 6.31 -2.25 -14.62
N GLY A 55 7.09 -1.59 -15.44
CA GLY A 55 6.62 -0.98 -16.66
C GLY A 55 6.00 0.40 -16.52
N LEU A 56 5.97 0.93 -15.30
CA LEU A 56 5.52 2.28 -15.02
C LEU A 56 6.71 3.23 -14.80
N SER A 57 6.49 4.47 -15.10
CA SER A 57 7.40 5.55 -14.75
C SER A 57 6.89 6.31 -13.53
N GLU A 58 7.74 7.10 -12.94
CA GLU A 58 7.39 7.98 -11.83
C GLU A 58 6.16 8.85 -12.12
N ASN A 59 6.03 9.32 -13.36
CA ASN A 59 4.92 10.17 -13.77
C ASN A 59 3.59 9.43 -13.89
N ASP A 60 3.62 8.11 -13.94
CA ASP A 60 2.43 7.28 -14.09
C ASP A 60 1.80 6.89 -12.76
N ILE A 61 2.43 7.29 -11.66
CA ILE A 61 2.02 6.90 -10.32
C ILE A 61 1.48 8.11 -9.57
N ASP A 62 0.34 7.92 -8.95
CA ASP A 62 -0.27 8.90 -8.06
C ASP A 62 -0.42 8.30 -6.66
N VAL A 63 0.09 8.99 -5.67
CA VAL A 63 -0.02 8.62 -4.26
C VAL A 63 -0.74 9.72 -3.53
N LYS A 64 -1.87 9.40 -2.94
CA LYS A 64 -2.70 10.34 -2.18
C LYS A 64 -2.96 9.84 -0.78
N VAL A 65 -2.96 10.77 0.16
CA VAL A 65 -3.41 10.53 1.52
C VAL A 65 -4.56 11.46 1.81
N GLN A 66 -5.69 10.87 2.14
CA GLN A 66 -6.88 11.61 2.54
C GLN A 66 -7.43 10.99 3.82
N ASP A 67 -7.51 11.80 4.86
CA ASP A 67 -7.84 11.34 6.20
C ASP A 67 -6.86 10.24 6.67
N ASN A 68 -7.32 9.03 6.84
CA ASN A 68 -6.48 7.87 7.18
C ASN A 68 -6.33 6.87 6.02
N LEU A 69 -6.67 7.29 4.82
CA LEU A 69 -6.63 6.45 3.65
C LEU A 69 -5.47 6.84 2.73
N LEU A 70 -4.57 5.91 2.54
CA LEU A 70 -3.48 6.01 1.57
C LEU A 70 -3.92 5.32 0.28
N THR A 71 -3.93 6.03 -0.82
CA THR A 71 -4.28 5.48 -2.13
C THR A 71 -3.10 5.56 -3.08
N ILE A 72 -2.76 4.44 -3.68
CA ILE A 72 -1.77 4.32 -4.73
C ILE A 72 -2.51 3.96 -6.01
N ALA A 73 -2.38 4.78 -7.02
CA ALA A 73 -3.07 4.58 -8.28
C ALA A 73 -2.15 4.83 -9.47
N SER A 74 -2.44 4.18 -10.58
CA SER A 74 -1.83 4.53 -11.86
C SER A 74 -2.58 5.72 -12.45
N LYS A 75 -1.83 6.71 -12.91
CA LYS A 75 -2.41 7.77 -13.73
C LYS A 75 -2.74 7.21 -15.10
N LYS A 76 -3.98 7.40 -15.55
CA LYS A 76 -4.32 7.11 -16.93
C LYS A 76 -3.63 8.14 -17.82
N SER A 77 -2.56 7.74 -18.47
CA SER A 77 -2.14 8.45 -19.67
C SER A 77 -3.07 7.97 -20.78
N GLU A 78 -3.97 8.81 -21.23
CA GLU A 78 -4.66 8.61 -22.49
C GLU A 78 -3.64 8.80 -23.64
N GLN A 79 -2.86 7.78 -23.86
CA GLN A 79 -2.15 7.70 -25.12
C GLN A 79 -3.17 7.21 -26.14
N THR A 80 -3.79 8.16 -26.83
CA THR A 80 -4.40 7.91 -28.10
C THR A 80 -3.29 7.49 -29.05
N GLU A 81 -3.02 6.20 -29.08
CA GLU A 81 -2.13 5.65 -30.08
C GLU A 81 -2.85 5.72 -31.43
N GLU A 82 -2.50 6.72 -32.19
CA GLU A 82 -2.85 6.71 -33.60
C GLU A 82 -2.29 5.45 -34.24
N LYS A 83 -3.15 4.71 -34.93
CA LYS A 83 -2.85 3.49 -35.67
C LYS A 83 -1.88 3.75 -36.84
N LYS A 84 -0.82 4.45 -36.59
CA LYS A 84 0.15 4.75 -37.60
C LYS A 84 1.34 3.88 -37.38
N ASN A 85 1.55 2.82 -37.92
CA ASN A 85 2.84 2.19 -38.14
C ASN A 85 2.83 0.67 -38.17
N GLY A 86 1.93 0.07 -38.97
CA GLY A 86 2.15 -1.29 -39.39
C GLY A 86 2.19 -2.38 -38.32
N TYR A 87 1.72 -2.10 -37.12
CA TYR A 87 1.56 -3.13 -36.10
C TYR A 87 0.30 -3.92 -36.35
N LEU A 88 0.45 -5.20 -36.62
CA LEU A 88 -0.67 -6.11 -36.82
C LEU A 88 -1.38 -6.45 -35.48
N VAL A 89 -0.65 -6.41 -34.37
CA VAL A 89 -1.20 -6.59 -33.05
C VAL A 89 -0.39 -5.75 -32.07
N LYS A 90 -1.02 -4.78 -31.44
CA LYS A 90 -0.43 -4.00 -30.35
C LYS A 90 -1.23 -4.18 -29.09
N GLU A 91 -0.88 -5.19 -28.33
CA GLU A 91 -1.46 -5.42 -27.02
C GLU A 91 -0.64 -4.74 -25.93
N ARG A 92 -0.89 -3.46 -25.72
CA ARG A 92 -0.47 -2.79 -24.48
C ARG A 92 -1.64 -2.76 -23.53
N ARG A 93 -1.64 -3.67 -22.60
CA ARG A 93 -2.54 -3.61 -21.47
C ARG A 93 -2.00 -2.60 -20.49
N HIS A 94 -2.44 -1.36 -20.58
CA HIS A 94 -2.35 -0.44 -19.48
C HIS A 94 -3.40 -0.84 -18.44
N SER A 95 -3.02 -1.77 -17.57
CA SER A 95 -3.84 -2.07 -16.42
C SER A 95 -3.78 -0.86 -15.48
N SER A 96 -4.85 -0.06 -15.48
CA SER A 96 -5.03 0.92 -14.43
C SER A 96 -5.25 0.15 -13.12
N PHE A 97 -4.46 0.46 -12.12
CA PHE A 97 -4.69 -0.06 -10.79
C PHE A 97 -4.96 1.08 -9.81
N SER A 98 -5.71 0.79 -8.80
CA SER A 98 -5.91 1.68 -7.66
C SER A 98 -6.01 0.82 -6.41
N ARG A 99 -5.17 1.12 -5.43
CA ARG A 99 -5.20 0.45 -4.14
C ARG A 99 -5.23 1.44 -3.01
N SER A 100 -6.06 1.16 -2.05
CA SER A 100 -6.21 1.98 -0.86
C SER A 100 -5.89 1.18 0.40
N PHE A 101 -5.14 1.80 1.29
CA PHE A 101 -4.74 1.23 2.57
C PHE A 101 -5.19 2.16 3.68
N VAL A 102 -5.76 1.59 4.73
CA VAL A 102 -6.07 2.35 5.93
C VAL A 102 -4.79 2.52 6.73
N LEU A 103 -4.38 3.75 6.96
CA LEU A 103 -3.21 4.05 7.77
C LEU A 103 -3.50 3.80 9.25
N PRO A 104 -2.56 3.20 9.99
CA PRO A 104 -2.68 3.07 11.42
C PRO A 104 -2.81 4.43 12.11
N LYS A 105 -3.43 4.46 13.28
CA LYS A 105 -3.64 5.70 14.05
C LYS A 105 -2.34 6.36 14.49
N ASP A 106 -1.30 5.56 14.64
CA ASP A 106 0.03 6.01 15.05
C ASP A 106 0.91 6.47 13.87
N ALA A 107 0.39 6.44 12.65
CA ALA A 107 1.11 6.92 11.47
C ALA A 107 1.07 8.44 11.37
N ASP A 108 2.23 9.03 11.12
CA ASP A 108 2.36 10.45 10.82
C ASP A 108 2.11 10.70 9.34
N ARG A 109 0.90 11.14 9.03
CA ARG A 109 0.44 11.36 7.65
C ARG A 109 1.13 12.50 6.93
N ASP A 110 1.67 13.45 7.70
CA ASP A 110 2.28 14.65 7.15
C ASP A 110 3.73 14.45 6.75
N LYS A 111 4.31 13.34 7.17
CA LYS A 111 5.72 13.02 6.94
C LYS A 111 5.95 11.76 6.11
N ILE A 112 5.00 11.41 5.28
CA ILE A 112 5.15 10.28 4.38
C ILE A 112 6.10 10.66 3.25
N GLU A 113 7.10 9.84 3.05
CA GLU A 113 8.06 9.98 1.97
C GLU A 113 7.89 8.86 0.96
N ALA A 114 7.93 9.20 -0.30
CA ALA A 114 7.83 8.26 -1.40
C ALA A 114 9.08 8.31 -2.26
N SER A 115 9.57 7.15 -2.65
CA SER A 115 10.64 7.01 -3.63
C SER A 115 10.26 5.95 -4.66
N PHE A 116 10.63 6.19 -5.90
CA PHE A 116 10.42 5.24 -6.99
C PHE A 116 11.72 5.01 -7.72
N LYS A 117 12.13 3.75 -7.79
CA LYS A 117 13.36 3.37 -8.47
C LYS A 117 13.27 1.97 -9.01
N ASN A 118 13.67 1.80 -10.27
CA ASN A 118 13.71 0.48 -10.92
C ASN A 118 12.40 -0.30 -10.85
N GLY A 119 11.26 0.38 -10.99
CA GLY A 119 9.95 -0.24 -10.90
C GLY A 119 9.47 -0.54 -9.48
N LEU A 120 10.21 -0.15 -8.46
CA LEU A 120 9.83 -0.32 -7.07
C LEU A 120 9.44 1.03 -6.44
N LEU A 121 8.19 1.12 -6.02
CA LEU A 121 7.71 2.23 -5.20
C LEU A 121 7.91 1.87 -3.73
N ALA A 122 8.64 2.68 -3.03
CA ALA A 122 8.83 2.56 -1.59
C ALA A 122 8.22 3.76 -0.87
N LEU A 123 7.35 3.50 0.08
CA LEU A 123 6.76 4.50 0.95
C LEU A 123 7.27 4.31 2.37
N SER A 124 7.82 5.36 2.93
CA SER A 124 8.19 5.42 4.35
C SER A 124 7.14 6.24 5.08
N ILE A 125 6.48 5.63 6.03
CA ILE A 125 5.41 6.22 6.81
C ILE A 125 5.86 6.26 8.27
N PRO A 126 6.39 7.39 8.75
CA PRO A 126 6.84 7.48 10.13
C PRO A 126 5.72 7.29 11.13
N LYS A 127 6.05 6.79 12.29
CA LYS A 127 5.14 6.77 13.42
C LYS A 127 5.18 8.12 14.14
N LEU A 128 4.07 8.51 14.71
CA LEU A 128 4.01 9.68 15.57
C LEU A 128 5.01 9.54 16.73
N PRO A 129 5.67 10.62 17.18
CA PRO A 129 6.66 10.53 18.26
C PRO A 129 6.14 9.90 19.54
N GLU A 130 4.86 10.05 19.80
CA GLU A 130 4.18 9.48 20.97
C GLU A 130 4.03 7.97 20.92
N ALA A 131 4.02 7.40 19.70
CA ALA A 131 3.86 5.97 19.46
C ALA A 131 5.20 5.23 19.29
N GLN A 132 6.31 5.96 19.22
CA GLN A 132 7.63 5.34 19.10
C GLN A 132 8.09 4.78 20.45
N PRO A 133 8.79 3.63 20.46
CA PRO A 133 9.37 3.10 21.68
C PRO A 133 10.32 4.10 22.32
N LYS A 134 10.11 4.37 23.59
CA LYS A 134 10.99 5.23 24.39
C LYS A 134 11.94 4.38 25.20
N SER A 135 13.22 4.62 25.04
CA SER A 135 14.23 4.06 25.94
C SER A 135 14.24 4.84 27.24
N ILE A 136 14.11 4.14 28.36
CA ILE A 136 14.20 4.72 29.70
C ILE A 136 15.55 4.35 30.27
N THR A 137 16.35 5.36 30.62
CA THR A 137 17.62 5.12 31.32
C THR A 137 17.34 4.85 32.80
N VAL A 138 17.71 3.67 33.26
CA VAL A 138 17.63 3.33 34.68
C VAL A 138 18.86 3.87 35.37
N LYS A 139 18.66 4.79 36.30
CA LYS A 139 19.72 5.25 37.17
C LYS A 139 19.74 4.35 38.39
N VAL A 140 20.86 3.73 38.66
CA VAL A 140 21.12 3.00 39.89
C VAL A 140 21.73 3.97 40.90
N ASN A 141 21.02 4.21 41.95
CA ASN A 141 21.55 4.97 43.10
C ASN A 141 22.26 4.07 44.09
#